data_147d38eb3dac65664a2dacf22f5610d0
#
_entry.id   147d38eb3dac65664a2dacf22f5610d0
#
_cell.length_a   1.000
_cell.length_b   1.000
_cell.length_c   1.000
_cell.angle_alpha   90.00
_cell.angle_beta   90.00
_cell.angle_gamma   90.00
#
_symmetry.space_group_name_H-M   'P 1'
#
loop_
_entity.id
_entity.type
_entity.pdbx_description
1 polymer ?
#
loop_
_entity_poly.entity_id
_entity_poly.type
_entity_poly.pdbx_seq_one_letter_code
_entity_poly.pdbx_strand_id
1 'polypeptide(L)'
;MLTNIRKAALPVILLLVLSLSLSACSSKPVETDNKQVVEQENAKEEQGIQSISTEDLKAKLDDNLWVIVDTRINDAYNGWKLEGVKRGGHIKGAVDFSANWLDVKVDDKENILSEALNVKGIDPAKNVVLYDANGKDALKVAEYLKGKGYKNLYVYDVKQWAEDESLPMEAYENYKLIVPASIVKDIIDGKKPETFEDAAQIKIVEASWGEEETSYANGHVPTSFHINTDWIEPPPAWMLADDATLTEFALNNGFTKDDTVIVTGEAQMAAYRVATVLRYIGVKDVRVLNGGLGAWIAAGYEVETESHKPTPVSDFGAKIPVNPDLIVTQEELKVCLTKTDEFTLVDNRTWEEHIGESSGYSYHDKKGRIPGSVFGYAGKTDANSLDYYRNIDNTMRNADEILAMWREQGIDTNTHLSFMCGSGWRAAEVLYYAQVMGLENTSLYSDGWIGWSNNPENPVETGEPTN
;
A
#
# COMPACT_ATOMS: atom_id res chain seq x y z
N MET A 1 -59.38 17.53 -22.97
CA MET A 1 -59.43 17.06 -24.37
C MET A 1 -58.42 15.92 -24.43
N LEU A 2 -58.83 14.67 -24.19
CA LEU A 2 -59.31 13.70 -25.14
C LEU A 2 -58.43 13.64 -26.40
N THR A 3 -57.70 12.59 -26.68
CA THR A 3 -58.22 11.31 -27.16
C THR A 3 -57.17 10.17 -27.08
N ASN A 4 -57.64 9.04 -26.63
CA ASN A 4 -57.13 7.66 -26.83
C ASN A 4 -56.94 7.32 -28.32
N ILE A 5 -56.03 6.35 -28.62
CA ILE A 5 -56.32 5.23 -29.53
C ILE A 5 -55.50 4.01 -29.12
N ARG A 6 -56.24 2.89 -29.20
CA ARG A 6 -55.99 1.53 -28.73
C ARG A 6 -55.25 0.63 -29.72
N LYS A 7 -54.57 -0.36 -29.17
CA LYS A 7 -54.53 -1.83 -29.47
C LYS A 7 -54.25 -2.33 -30.90
N ALA A 8 -53.32 -3.30 -30.99
CA ALA A 8 -53.63 -4.63 -31.47
C ALA A 8 -52.51 -5.63 -31.12
N ALA A 9 -52.91 -6.68 -30.41
CA ALA A 9 -52.18 -7.91 -30.21
C ALA A 9 -52.67 -8.96 -31.20
N LEU A 10 -51.83 -9.84 -31.71
CA LEU A 10 -52.22 -11.18 -32.21
C LEU A 10 -51.07 -12.17 -32.02
N PRO A 11 -51.38 -13.44 -31.72
CA PRO A 11 -50.43 -14.46 -31.31
C PRO A 11 -50.08 -15.40 -32.48
N VAL A 12 -48.91 -16.06 -32.39
CA VAL A 12 -48.59 -17.23 -33.23
C VAL A 12 -48.03 -18.35 -32.37
N ILE A 13 -48.89 -19.24 -32.11
CA ILE A 13 -48.92 -20.73 -32.20
C ILE A 13 -47.57 -21.46 -32.07
N LEU A 14 -47.61 -22.25 -30.99
CA LEU A 14 -46.78 -23.35 -30.54
C LEU A 14 -46.84 -24.53 -31.53
N LEU A 15 -45.67 -25.06 -31.89
CA LEU A 15 -45.60 -26.45 -32.44
C LEU A 15 -44.48 -27.20 -31.70
N LEU A 16 -44.97 -28.07 -30.80
CA LEU A 16 -44.18 -29.13 -30.17
C LEU A 16 -43.91 -30.22 -31.21
N VAL A 17 -42.62 -30.56 -31.39
CA VAL A 17 -42.24 -31.88 -31.91
C VAL A 17 -41.35 -32.54 -30.87
N LEU A 18 -41.91 -33.55 -30.24
CA LEU A 18 -41.26 -34.48 -29.32
C LEU A 18 -40.54 -35.53 -30.19
N SER A 19 -39.22 -35.61 -30.07
CA SER A 19 -38.52 -36.84 -30.48
C SER A 19 -37.57 -37.24 -29.37
N LEU A 20 -37.98 -38.32 -28.69
CA LEU A 20 -37.09 -39.11 -27.84
C LEU A 20 -36.05 -39.81 -28.70
N SER A 21 -34.79 -39.66 -28.33
CA SER A 21 -33.80 -40.66 -28.64
C SER A 21 -32.83 -40.83 -27.48
N LEU A 22 -32.71 -42.04 -27.02
CA LEU A 22 -31.83 -42.57 -26.00
C LEU A 22 -30.37 -42.40 -26.42
N SER A 23 -29.60 -42.04 -25.52
CA SER A 23 -28.54 -42.67 -24.98
C SER A 23 -27.17 -42.50 -24.95
N ALA A 24 -26.44 -43.06 -24.27
CA ALA A 24 -25.02 -43.35 -24.15
C ALA A 24 -24.16 -42.21 -23.56
N CYS A 25 -23.83 -42.43 -22.28
CA CYS A 25 -22.67 -41.88 -21.66
C CYS A 25 -21.41 -42.06 -22.50
N SER A 26 -20.84 -40.98 -22.95
CA SER A 26 -19.47 -40.93 -23.41
C SER A 26 -18.86 -39.65 -22.80
N SER A 27 -17.95 -39.86 -21.87
CA SER A 27 -17.08 -38.84 -21.31
C SER A 27 -16.25 -38.22 -22.43
N LYS A 28 -16.52 -36.95 -22.77
CA LYS A 28 -15.60 -36.15 -23.61
C LYS A 28 -14.56 -35.50 -22.71
N PRO A 29 -13.29 -35.46 -23.10
CA PRO A 29 -12.25 -34.69 -22.41
C PRO A 29 -12.56 -33.20 -22.50
N VAL A 30 -12.17 -32.48 -21.46
CA VAL A 30 -12.23 -31.02 -21.38
C VAL A 30 -11.23 -30.45 -22.40
N GLU A 31 -11.71 -29.98 -23.53
CA GLU A 31 -10.92 -29.41 -24.66
C GLU A 31 -10.84 -27.85 -24.59
N THR A 32 -11.27 -27.25 -23.48
CA THR A 32 -11.39 -25.80 -23.38
C THR A 32 -10.11 -25.09 -22.93
N ASP A 33 -9.21 -25.76 -22.19
CA ASP A 33 -7.97 -25.11 -21.75
C ASP A 33 -6.90 -25.01 -22.83
N ASN A 34 -6.81 -26.01 -23.71
CA ASN A 34 -5.78 -26.02 -24.75
C ASN A 34 -5.99 -24.99 -25.88
N LYS A 35 -7.23 -24.60 -26.19
CA LYS A 35 -7.48 -23.59 -27.23
C LYS A 35 -7.12 -22.18 -26.80
N GLN A 36 -7.41 -21.81 -25.54
CA GLN A 36 -7.05 -20.49 -25.03
C GLN A 36 -5.54 -20.33 -24.87
N VAL A 37 -4.83 -21.36 -24.44
CA VAL A 37 -3.36 -21.35 -24.33
C VAL A 37 -2.72 -21.22 -25.70
N VAL A 38 -3.19 -21.96 -26.70
CA VAL A 38 -2.65 -21.91 -28.09
C VAL A 38 -2.99 -20.58 -28.79
N GLU A 39 -4.17 -19.99 -28.54
CA GLU A 39 -4.51 -18.67 -29.10
C GLU A 39 -3.69 -17.55 -28.44
N GLN A 40 -3.36 -17.66 -27.15
CA GLN A 40 -2.46 -16.73 -26.44
C GLN A 40 -0.99 -16.88 -26.89
N GLU A 41 -0.50 -18.08 -27.11
CA GLU A 41 0.85 -18.33 -27.65
C GLU A 41 1.02 -17.79 -29.09
N ASN A 42 0.05 -18.04 -29.95
CA ASN A 42 0.07 -17.50 -31.32
C ASN A 42 -0.02 -15.96 -31.35
N ALA A 43 -0.79 -15.34 -30.47
CA ALA A 43 -0.84 -13.89 -30.36
C ALA A 43 0.49 -13.26 -29.86
N LYS A 44 1.24 -13.97 -29.03
CA LYS A 44 2.57 -13.55 -28.54
C LYS A 44 3.63 -13.56 -29.65
N GLU A 45 3.67 -14.62 -30.46
CA GLU A 45 4.63 -14.73 -31.58
C GLU A 45 4.38 -13.69 -32.68
N GLU A 46 3.12 -13.36 -33.00
CA GLU A 46 2.78 -12.32 -33.98
C GLU A 46 3.23 -10.92 -33.51
N GLN A 47 3.35 -10.70 -32.19
CA GLN A 47 3.76 -9.42 -31.64
C GLN A 47 5.27 -9.28 -31.42
N GLY A 48 6.07 -10.34 -31.62
CA GLY A 48 7.52 -10.34 -31.32
C GLY A 48 7.82 -10.38 -29.80
N ILE A 49 6.88 -10.85 -28.98
CA ILE A 49 7.03 -11.15 -27.57
C ILE A 49 7.17 -12.66 -27.43
N GLN A 50 8.21 -13.13 -26.74
CA GLN A 50 8.52 -14.54 -26.61
C GLN A 50 8.05 -15.11 -25.28
N SER A 51 7.78 -16.41 -25.20
CA SER A 51 7.64 -17.11 -23.92
C SER A 51 9.00 -17.62 -23.47
N ILE A 52 9.23 -17.70 -22.14
CA ILE A 52 10.45 -18.29 -21.57
C ILE A 52 10.07 -19.49 -20.70
N SER A 53 10.87 -20.54 -20.72
CA SER A 53 10.68 -21.71 -19.87
C SER A 53 11.16 -21.43 -18.43
N THR A 54 10.67 -22.21 -17.45
CA THR A 54 11.14 -22.14 -16.06
C THR A 54 12.64 -22.41 -15.95
N GLU A 55 13.16 -23.37 -16.72
CA GLU A 55 14.58 -23.73 -16.71
C GLU A 55 15.45 -22.62 -17.27
N ASP A 56 15.02 -22.01 -18.39
CA ASP A 56 15.73 -20.88 -18.99
C ASP A 56 15.69 -19.65 -18.06
N LEU A 57 14.54 -19.34 -17.48
CA LEU A 57 14.40 -18.23 -16.52
C LEU A 57 15.30 -18.42 -15.29
N LYS A 58 15.33 -19.64 -14.73
CA LYS A 58 16.21 -19.98 -13.61
C LYS A 58 17.68 -19.72 -13.92
N ALA A 59 18.11 -20.02 -15.16
CA ALA A 59 19.48 -19.77 -15.60
C ALA A 59 19.81 -18.27 -15.79
N LYS A 60 18.82 -17.36 -15.67
CA LYS A 60 18.97 -15.91 -15.87
C LYS A 60 18.90 -15.10 -14.58
N LEU A 61 18.65 -15.71 -13.43
CA LEU A 61 18.50 -14.99 -12.15
C LEU A 61 19.72 -14.09 -11.82
N ASP A 62 20.92 -14.55 -12.11
CA ASP A 62 22.17 -13.84 -11.80
C ASP A 62 22.85 -13.22 -13.05
N ASP A 63 22.14 -13.17 -14.19
CA ASP A 63 22.66 -12.63 -15.45
C ASP A 63 22.30 -11.13 -15.58
N ASN A 64 23.27 -10.25 -15.43
CA ASN A 64 23.08 -8.81 -15.48
C ASN A 64 22.60 -8.24 -16.83
N LEU A 65 22.60 -9.07 -17.89
CA LEU A 65 21.99 -8.74 -19.19
C LEU A 65 20.47 -8.99 -19.21
N TRP A 66 19.94 -9.53 -18.13
CA TRP A 66 18.51 -9.80 -17.96
C TRP A 66 17.97 -8.97 -16.80
N VAL A 67 16.70 -8.60 -16.90
CA VAL A 67 15.91 -8.04 -15.79
C VAL A 67 14.59 -8.79 -15.72
N ILE A 68 14.23 -9.22 -14.53
CA ILE A 68 12.99 -9.96 -14.25
C ILE A 68 12.03 -8.98 -13.58
N VAL A 69 10.83 -8.86 -14.12
CA VAL A 69 9.85 -7.83 -13.75
C VAL A 69 8.54 -8.47 -13.34
N ASP A 70 8.10 -8.22 -12.13
CA ASP A 70 6.78 -8.56 -11.65
C ASP A 70 5.78 -7.51 -12.13
N THR A 71 4.80 -7.93 -12.92
CA THR A 71 3.79 -7.01 -13.45
C THR A 71 2.46 -7.06 -12.71
N ARG A 72 2.36 -7.92 -11.69
CA ARG A 72 1.20 -8.00 -10.82
C ARG A 72 1.06 -6.76 -9.95
N ILE A 73 -0.05 -6.63 -9.22
CA ILE A 73 -0.19 -5.58 -8.22
C ILE A 73 0.91 -5.70 -7.15
N ASN A 74 1.35 -4.56 -6.60
CA ASN A 74 2.47 -4.52 -5.65
C ASN A 74 2.27 -5.39 -4.42
N ASP A 75 1.04 -5.59 -3.98
CA ASP A 75 0.73 -6.47 -2.85
C ASP A 75 1.15 -7.92 -3.12
N ALA A 76 0.98 -8.42 -4.35
CA ALA A 76 1.44 -9.74 -4.74
C ALA A 76 2.97 -9.84 -4.69
N TYR A 77 3.68 -8.78 -5.15
CA TYR A 77 5.13 -8.66 -5.04
C TYR A 77 5.58 -8.68 -3.57
N ASN A 78 4.89 -7.93 -2.72
CA ASN A 78 5.23 -7.79 -1.30
C ASN A 78 5.11 -9.10 -0.51
N GLY A 79 4.18 -9.99 -0.86
CA GLY A 79 4.03 -11.26 -0.14
C GLY A 79 2.64 -11.89 -0.17
N TRP A 80 1.62 -11.19 -0.67
CA TRP A 80 0.27 -11.74 -0.69
C TRP A 80 0.08 -12.83 -1.74
N LYS A 81 -0.58 -13.94 -1.35
CA LYS A 81 -0.98 -15.01 -2.27
C LYS A 81 -2.24 -14.60 -3.01
N LEU A 82 -2.08 -14.00 -4.17
CA LEU A 82 -3.19 -13.52 -5.00
C LEU A 82 -3.31 -14.32 -6.31
N GLU A 83 -4.45 -14.25 -6.98
CA GLU A 83 -4.70 -14.84 -8.30
C GLU A 83 -4.41 -16.35 -8.41
N GLY A 84 -4.52 -17.08 -7.29
CA GLY A 84 -4.32 -18.52 -7.23
C GLY A 84 -2.85 -18.97 -7.24
N VAL A 85 -1.91 -18.04 -6.98
CA VAL A 85 -0.49 -18.36 -6.80
C VAL A 85 -0.29 -19.04 -5.43
N LYS A 86 0.43 -20.17 -5.39
CA LYS A 86 0.61 -20.95 -4.17
C LYS A 86 1.53 -20.30 -3.14
N ARG A 87 2.55 -19.59 -3.59
CA ARG A 87 3.51 -18.85 -2.74
C ARG A 87 3.41 -17.36 -3.04
N GLY A 88 3.21 -16.54 -2.02
CA GLY A 88 3.23 -15.08 -2.14
C GLY A 88 4.65 -14.54 -2.31
N GLY A 89 4.76 -13.29 -2.73
CA GLY A 89 6.03 -12.63 -3.02
C GLY A 89 6.43 -12.73 -4.48
N HIS A 90 7.70 -12.42 -4.74
CA HIS A 90 8.27 -12.29 -6.08
C HIS A 90 9.42 -13.26 -6.32
N ILE A 91 9.73 -13.52 -7.58
CA ILE A 91 10.92 -14.28 -7.98
C ILE A 91 12.15 -13.53 -7.47
N LYS A 92 13.08 -14.24 -6.83
CA LYS A 92 14.28 -13.65 -6.24
C LYS A 92 15.02 -12.73 -7.21
N GLY A 93 15.27 -11.50 -6.77
CA GLY A 93 15.93 -10.46 -7.55
C GLY A 93 15.07 -9.81 -8.63
N ALA A 94 13.77 -10.13 -8.70
CA ALA A 94 12.85 -9.41 -9.59
C ALA A 94 12.57 -8.01 -9.06
N VAL A 95 12.34 -7.08 -10.00
CA VAL A 95 11.82 -5.74 -9.71
C VAL A 95 10.33 -5.70 -10.03
N ASP A 96 9.59 -4.76 -9.44
CA ASP A 96 8.19 -4.55 -9.71
C ASP A 96 7.95 -3.49 -10.80
N PHE A 97 6.99 -3.70 -11.66
CA PHE A 97 6.40 -2.69 -12.55
C PHE A 97 4.96 -3.08 -12.86
N SER A 98 4.06 -2.74 -11.95
CA SER A 98 2.67 -3.18 -12.01
C SER A 98 1.94 -2.69 -13.26
N ALA A 99 1.19 -3.59 -13.90
CA ALA A 99 0.33 -3.27 -15.04
C ALA A 99 -0.73 -2.21 -14.72
N ASN A 100 -1.14 -2.10 -13.45
CA ASN A 100 -2.08 -1.08 -12.99
C ASN A 100 -1.55 0.34 -13.13
N TRP A 101 -0.23 0.54 -13.06
CA TRP A 101 0.38 1.86 -13.23
C TRP A 101 0.09 2.48 -14.58
N LEU A 102 -0.11 1.65 -15.61
CA LEU A 102 -0.47 2.11 -16.95
C LEU A 102 -1.89 2.70 -17.04
N ASP A 103 -2.76 2.39 -16.09
CA ASP A 103 -4.14 2.89 -16.05
C ASP A 103 -4.33 4.13 -15.18
N VAL A 104 -3.34 4.47 -14.35
CA VAL A 104 -3.39 5.63 -13.45
C VAL A 104 -3.57 6.92 -14.26
N LYS A 105 -4.45 7.79 -13.76
CA LYS A 105 -4.74 9.08 -14.38
C LYS A 105 -4.14 10.20 -13.54
N VAL A 106 -2.89 10.54 -13.83
CA VAL A 106 -2.16 11.64 -13.21
C VAL A 106 -1.48 12.46 -14.28
N ASP A 107 -1.24 13.72 -13.99
CA ASP A 107 -0.40 14.57 -14.83
C ASP A 107 1.02 14.02 -14.85
N ASP A 108 1.72 14.23 -15.96
CA ASP A 108 3.12 13.81 -16.14
C ASP A 108 3.39 12.29 -16.03
N LYS A 109 2.34 11.45 -16.18
CA LYS A 109 2.41 9.98 -16.05
C LYS A 109 3.59 9.36 -16.79
N GLU A 110 3.82 9.77 -18.05
CA GLU A 110 4.86 9.18 -18.88
C GLU A 110 6.28 9.45 -18.35
N ASN A 111 6.52 10.61 -17.73
CA ASN A 111 7.81 10.90 -17.10
C ASN A 111 7.97 10.08 -15.82
N ILE A 112 6.92 9.98 -15.00
CA ILE A 112 6.93 9.16 -13.77
C ILE A 112 7.21 7.69 -14.10
N LEU A 113 6.54 7.12 -15.11
CA LEU A 113 6.78 5.74 -15.55
C LEU A 113 8.17 5.56 -16.14
N SER A 114 8.69 6.55 -16.87
CA SER A 114 10.04 6.49 -17.43
C SER A 114 11.11 6.57 -16.34
N GLU A 115 10.89 7.38 -15.30
CA GLU A 115 11.75 7.42 -14.11
C GLU A 115 11.74 6.07 -13.38
N ALA A 116 10.54 5.46 -13.20
CA ALA A 116 10.41 4.15 -12.59
C ALA A 116 11.17 3.06 -13.37
N LEU A 117 11.06 3.03 -14.70
CA LEU A 117 11.83 2.10 -15.54
C LEU A 117 13.34 2.27 -15.32
N ASN A 118 13.82 3.50 -15.29
CA ASN A 118 15.24 3.81 -15.10
C ASN A 118 15.75 3.38 -13.73
N VAL A 119 15.04 3.75 -12.65
CA VAL A 119 15.43 3.41 -11.28
C VAL A 119 15.46 1.91 -11.07
N LYS A 120 14.52 1.17 -11.65
CA LYS A 120 14.42 -0.29 -11.55
C LYS A 120 15.37 -1.03 -12.52
N GLY A 121 16.16 -0.31 -13.30
CA GLY A 121 17.11 -0.90 -14.25
C GLY A 121 16.44 -1.67 -15.39
N ILE A 122 15.19 -1.36 -15.70
CA ILE A 122 14.45 -1.91 -16.85
C ILE A 122 14.93 -1.12 -18.09
N ASP A 123 15.97 -1.63 -18.74
CA ASP A 123 16.72 -0.95 -19.79
C ASP A 123 16.41 -1.61 -21.16
N PRO A 124 16.18 -0.84 -22.24
CA PRO A 124 15.93 -1.38 -23.59
C PRO A 124 17.09 -2.19 -24.19
N ALA A 125 18.31 -2.07 -23.63
CA ALA A 125 19.47 -2.87 -24.03
C ALA A 125 19.48 -4.28 -23.38
N LYS A 126 18.67 -4.51 -22.37
CA LYS A 126 18.56 -5.79 -21.66
C LYS A 126 17.50 -6.71 -22.29
N ASN A 127 17.56 -7.98 -21.90
CA ASN A 127 16.45 -8.91 -22.06
C ASN A 127 15.50 -8.73 -20.87
N VAL A 128 14.22 -8.48 -21.13
CA VAL A 128 13.23 -8.20 -20.09
C VAL A 128 12.25 -9.37 -20.01
N VAL A 129 12.24 -10.05 -18.86
CA VAL A 129 11.23 -11.06 -18.55
C VAL A 129 10.13 -10.40 -17.72
N LEU A 130 8.93 -10.42 -18.22
CA LEU A 130 7.73 -9.90 -17.55
C LEU A 130 6.89 -11.08 -17.11
N TYR A 131 6.53 -11.15 -15.83
CA TYR A 131 5.69 -12.23 -15.35
C TYR A 131 4.43 -11.76 -14.64
N ASP A 132 3.39 -12.56 -14.76
CA ASP A 132 2.11 -12.37 -14.10
C ASP A 132 1.51 -13.71 -13.63
N ALA A 133 0.27 -13.69 -13.16
CA ALA A 133 -0.51 -14.88 -12.80
C ALA A 133 -1.82 -15.00 -13.58
N ASN A 134 -2.18 -13.99 -14.39
CA ASN A 134 -3.46 -13.91 -15.10
C ASN A 134 -3.33 -13.92 -16.62
N GLY A 135 -2.10 -13.94 -17.16
CA GLY A 135 -1.79 -13.99 -18.59
C GLY A 135 -2.10 -12.68 -19.34
N LYS A 136 -2.33 -11.57 -18.65
CA LYS A 136 -2.71 -10.29 -19.24
C LYS A 136 -1.77 -9.15 -18.87
N ASP A 137 -1.35 -9.11 -17.61
CA ASP A 137 -0.57 -8.00 -17.06
C ASP A 137 0.83 -7.95 -17.68
N ALA A 138 1.49 -9.09 -17.81
CA ALA A 138 2.78 -9.20 -18.46
C ALA A 138 2.71 -8.76 -19.94
N LEU A 139 1.66 -9.16 -20.67
CA LEU A 139 1.45 -8.72 -22.05
C LEU A 139 1.19 -7.22 -22.15
N LYS A 140 0.37 -6.66 -21.27
CA LYS A 140 0.06 -5.24 -21.24
C LYS A 140 1.32 -4.39 -21.04
N VAL A 141 2.18 -4.79 -20.10
CA VAL A 141 3.46 -4.11 -19.86
C VAL A 141 4.44 -4.35 -21.03
N ALA A 142 4.47 -5.56 -21.61
CA ALA A 142 5.29 -5.85 -22.79
C ALA A 142 4.94 -4.97 -24.00
N GLU A 143 3.64 -4.77 -24.27
CA GLU A 143 3.17 -3.88 -25.33
C GLU A 143 3.57 -2.42 -25.09
N TYR A 144 3.44 -1.95 -23.85
CA TYR A 144 3.91 -0.62 -23.45
C TYR A 144 5.41 -0.45 -23.68
N LEU A 145 6.24 -1.41 -23.23
CA LEU A 145 7.70 -1.37 -23.43
C LEU A 145 8.08 -1.46 -24.91
N LYS A 146 7.39 -2.29 -25.68
CA LYS A 146 7.57 -2.38 -27.14
C LYS A 146 7.31 -1.03 -27.81
N GLY A 147 6.25 -0.32 -27.39
CA GLY A 147 5.97 1.06 -27.85
C GLY A 147 7.10 2.05 -27.55
N LYS A 148 7.89 1.78 -26.50
CA LYS A 148 9.09 2.55 -26.12
C LYS A 148 10.38 2.05 -26.78
N GLY A 149 10.31 1.06 -27.68
CA GLY A 149 11.44 0.58 -28.48
C GLY A 149 12.22 -0.60 -27.89
N TYR A 150 11.72 -1.22 -26.82
CA TYR A 150 12.27 -2.48 -26.28
C TYR A 150 12.08 -3.61 -27.29
N LYS A 151 13.09 -4.46 -27.47
CA LYS A 151 13.09 -5.51 -28.52
C LYS A 151 13.10 -6.93 -27.95
N ASN A 152 13.74 -7.14 -26.80
CA ASN A 152 13.96 -8.46 -26.22
C ASN A 152 12.99 -8.64 -25.04
N LEU A 153 11.72 -8.95 -25.35
CA LEU A 153 10.65 -9.06 -24.37
C LEU A 153 10.20 -10.53 -24.27
N TYR A 154 10.15 -11.00 -23.04
CA TYR A 154 9.72 -12.35 -22.69
C TYR A 154 8.58 -12.29 -21.68
N VAL A 155 7.66 -13.24 -21.75
CA VAL A 155 6.58 -13.37 -20.76
C VAL A 155 6.62 -14.74 -20.09
N TYR A 156 6.20 -14.77 -18.81
CA TYR A 156 6.23 -15.97 -17.98
C TYR A 156 5.02 -16.02 -17.04
N ASP A 157 4.49 -17.23 -16.80
CA ASP A 157 3.45 -17.47 -15.78
C ASP A 157 4.09 -17.86 -14.45
N VAL A 158 4.00 -16.96 -13.46
CA VAL A 158 4.60 -17.16 -12.13
C VAL A 158 4.02 -18.35 -11.37
N LYS A 159 2.83 -18.84 -11.73
CA LYS A 159 2.25 -20.03 -11.10
C LYS A 159 3.17 -21.23 -11.25
N GLN A 160 3.81 -21.39 -12.41
CA GLN A 160 4.78 -22.48 -12.64
C GLN A 160 5.98 -22.40 -11.68
N TRP A 161 6.48 -21.18 -11.42
CA TRP A 161 7.57 -20.96 -10.47
C TRP A 161 7.13 -21.21 -9.03
N ALA A 162 5.94 -20.75 -8.66
CA ALA A 162 5.39 -20.85 -7.32
C ALA A 162 4.97 -22.29 -6.94
N GLU A 163 4.76 -23.19 -7.90
CA GLU A 163 4.50 -24.62 -7.67
C GLU A 163 5.74 -25.36 -7.16
N ASP A 164 6.93 -24.99 -7.60
CA ASP A 164 8.18 -25.65 -7.22
C ASP A 164 8.83 -24.93 -6.02
N GLU A 165 8.73 -25.55 -4.84
CA GLU A 165 9.28 -24.99 -3.59
C GLU A 165 10.81 -24.86 -3.61
N SER A 166 11.51 -25.55 -4.52
CA SER A 166 12.97 -25.42 -4.68
C SER A 166 13.39 -24.14 -5.40
N LEU A 167 12.47 -23.46 -6.08
CA LEU A 167 12.76 -22.23 -6.80
C LEU A 167 12.69 -21.02 -5.84
N PRO A 168 13.68 -20.11 -5.88
CA PRO A 168 13.76 -19.02 -4.91
C PRO A 168 12.70 -17.94 -5.13
N MET A 169 11.95 -17.65 -4.07
CA MET A 169 11.05 -16.50 -3.96
C MET A 169 11.38 -15.68 -2.72
N GLU A 170 11.13 -14.41 -2.79
CA GLU A 170 11.31 -13.43 -1.71
C GLU A 170 9.99 -12.70 -1.41
N ALA A 171 9.80 -12.31 -0.16
CA ALA A 171 8.66 -11.53 0.29
C ALA A 171 9.10 -10.61 1.43
N TYR A 172 8.38 -9.51 1.63
CA TYR A 172 8.64 -8.67 2.79
C TYR A 172 8.19 -9.39 4.08
N GLU A 173 8.95 -9.26 5.13
CA GLU A 173 8.75 -10.00 6.36
C GLU A 173 7.37 -9.77 6.96
N ASN A 174 6.95 -8.51 7.04
CA ASN A 174 5.67 -8.12 7.62
C ASN A 174 4.69 -7.56 6.56
N TYR A 175 4.68 -8.13 5.35
CA TYR A 175 3.79 -7.71 4.26
C TYR A 175 2.32 -7.59 4.65
N LYS A 176 1.89 -8.35 5.68
CA LYS A 176 0.50 -8.38 6.18
C LYS A 176 0.05 -7.05 6.81
N LEU A 177 0.99 -6.18 7.20
CA LEU A 177 0.67 -4.86 7.77
C LEU A 177 -0.03 -3.94 6.77
N ILE A 178 0.17 -4.15 5.48
CA ILE A 178 -0.54 -3.48 4.40
C ILE A 178 -1.36 -4.49 3.61
N VAL A 179 -2.63 -4.19 3.37
CA VAL A 179 -3.62 -5.17 2.87
C VAL A 179 -4.11 -4.75 1.49
N PRO A 180 -4.14 -5.67 0.49
CA PRO A 180 -4.71 -5.36 -0.83
C PRO A 180 -6.23 -5.20 -0.78
N ALA A 181 -6.76 -4.37 -1.66
CA ALA A 181 -8.19 -4.10 -1.77
C ALA A 181 -9.02 -5.39 -2.00
N SER A 182 -8.48 -6.37 -2.72
CA SER A 182 -9.16 -7.65 -2.96
C SER A 182 -9.35 -8.48 -1.69
N ILE A 183 -8.41 -8.43 -0.76
CA ILE A 183 -8.52 -9.11 0.54
C ILE A 183 -9.53 -8.41 1.44
N VAL A 184 -9.54 -7.06 1.45
CA VAL A 184 -10.58 -6.29 2.16
C VAL A 184 -11.96 -6.60 1.60
N LYS A 185 -12.09 -6.69 0.26
CA LYS A 185 -13.35 -7.10 -0.39
C LYS A 185 -13.78 -8.50 0.01
N ASP A 186 -12.86 -9.44 0.07
CA ASP A 186 -13.15 -10.81 0.51
C ASP A 186 -13.68 -10.83 1.96
N ILE A 187 -13.13 -10.01 2.84
CA ILE A 187 -13.60 -9.88 4.24
C ILE A 187 -15.02 -9.30 4.27
N ILE A 188 -15.28 -8.24 3.52
CA ILE A 188 -16.64 -7.62 3.41
C ILE A 188 -17.64 -8.62 2.87
N ASP A 189 -17.26 -9.48 1.92
CA ASP A 189 -18.09 -10.55 1.36
C ASP A 189 -18.27 -11.76 2.31
N GLY A 190 -17.73 -11.69 3.53
CA GLY A 190 -17.84 -12.73 4.54
C GLY A 190 -16.88 -13.91 4.36
N LYS A 191 -15.87 -13.78 3.49
CA LYS A 191 -14.78 -14.76 3.38
C LYS A 191 -13.79 -14.55 4.53
N LYS A 192 -13.00 -15.58 4.79
CA LYS A 192 -11.96 -15.55 5.82
C LYS A 192 -10.59 -15.84 5.19
N PRO A 193 -9.88 -14.80 4.72
CA PRO A 193 -8.54 -14.98 4.12
C PRO A 193 -7.55 -15.61 5.11
N GLU A 194 -6.58 -16.37 4.61
CA GLU A 194 -5.57 -17.13 5.39
C GLU A 194 -4.93 -16.28 6.50
N THR A 195 -4.58 -15.03 6.20
CA THR A 195 -3.91 -14.16 7.17
C THR A 195 -4.83 -13.57 8.25
N PHE A 196 -6.14 -13.87 8.20
CA PHE A 196 -7.17 -13.41 9.14
C PHE A 196 -7.93 -14.58 9.80
N GLU A 197 -7.43 -15.81 9.68
CA GLU A 197 -8.11 -17.00 10.21
C GLU A 197 -8.36 -16.93 11.71
N ASP A 198 -7.43 -16.34 12.47
CA ASP A 198 -7.50 -16.19 13.92
C ASP A 198 -8.28 -14.95 14.38
N ALA A 199 -8.69 -14.07 13.47
CA ALA A 199 -9.44 -12.88 13.82
C ALA A 199 -10.87 -13.27 14.26
N ALA A 200 -11.22 -12.90 15.50
CA ALA A 200 -12.58 -13.11 16.02
C ALA A 200 -13.58 -12.15 15.37
N GLN A 201 -13.17 -10.90 15.21
CA GLN A 201 -13.91 -9.83 14.53
C GLN A 201 -12.90 -8.93 13.82
N ILE A 202 -13.24 -8.48 12.63
CA ILE A 202 -12.47 -7.53 11.86
C ILE A 202 -13.28 -6.24 11.77
N LYS A 203 -12.70 -5.13 12.18
CA LYS A 203 -13.27 -3.78 12.04
C LYS A 203 -12.60 -3.08 10.89
N ILE A 204 -13.37 -2.43 10.03
CA ILE A 204 -12.86 -1.57 8.97
C ILE A 204 -13.18 -0.14 9.38
N VAL A 205 -12.18 0.75 9.35
CA VAL A 205 -12.33 2.15 9.72
C VAL A 205 -11.80 3.06 8.63
N GLU A 206 -12.52 4.15 8.39
CA GLU A 206 -12.11 5.23 7.49
C GLU A 206 -11.56 6.39 8.31
N ALA A 207 -10.29 6.69 8.14
CA ALA A 207 -9.63 7.79 8.85
C ALA A 207 -9.57 9.05 7.98
N SER A 208 -10.10 10.17 8.48
CA SER A 208 -9.99 11.47 7.81
C SER A 208 -10.01 12.61 8.83
N TRP A 209 -9.55 13.79 8.41
CA TRP A 209 -9.66 14.99 9.22
C TRP A 209 -11.06 15.61 9.10
N GLY A 210 -11.61 16.08 10.22
CA GLY A 210 -12.90 16.75 10.28
C GLY A 210 -14.08 15.79 10.40
N GLU A 211 -15.28 16.35 10.30
CA GLU A 211 -16.52 15.59 10.40
C GLU A 211 -16.79 14.75 9.16
N GLU A 212 -17.76 13.81 9.23
CA GLU A 212 -18.07 12.87 8.15
C GLU A 212 -18.33 13.56 6.79
N GLU A 213 -18.97 14.72 6.81
CA GLU A 213 -19.31 15.50 5.62
C GLU A 213 -18.07 16.01 4.87
N THR A 214 -16.91 16.03 5.51
CA THR A 214 -15.67 16.52 4.91
C THR A 214 -15.14 15.58 3.83
N SER A 215 -15.15 14.28 4.11
CA SER A 215 -14.59 13.24 3.23
C SER A 215 -15.45 11.97 3.23
N TYR A 216 -15.65 11.32 4.37
CA TYR A 216 -16.28 10.01 4.52
C TYR A 216 -17.67 9.92 3.84
N ALA A 217 -18.53 10.93 3.99
CA ALA A 217 -19.87 10.95 3.40
C ALA A 217 -19.87 11.05 1.86
N ASN A 218 -18.72 11.40 1.24
CA ASN A 218 -18.61 11.46 -0.22
C ASN A 218 -18.34 10.07 -0.85
N GLY A 219 -17.93 9.10 -0.03
CA GLY A 219 -17.68 7.72 -0.43
C GLY A 219 -16.53 7.10 0.37
N HIS A 220 -16.76 5.93 0.88
CA HIS A 220 -15.82 5.17 1.70
C HIS A 220 -15.88 3.67 1.40
N VAL A 221 -14.94 2.91 1.92
CA VAL A 221 -14.96 1.44 1.83
C VAL A 221 -16.19 0.92 2.57
N PRO A 222 -17.04 0.08 1.95
CA PRO A 222 -18.27 -0.41 2.57
C PRO A 222 -18.06 -1.01 3.97
N THR A 223 -19.03 -0.79 4.85
CA THR A 223 -19.03 -1.22 6.25
C THR A 223 -18.05 -0.51 7.18
N SER A 224 -17.16 0.34 6.67
CA SER A 224 -16.26 1.12 7.52
C SER A 224 -17.02 2.19 8.30
N PHE A 225 -16.58 2.50 9.50
CA PHE A 225 -17.05 3.67 10.24
C PHE A 225 -15.95 4.74 10.32
N HIS A 226 -16.37 5.98 10.43
CA HIS A 226 -15.50 7.15 10.39
C HIS A 226 -14.72 7.33 11.69
N ILE A 227 -13.42 7.68 11.55
CA ILE A 227 -12.54 8.16 12.62
C ILE A 227 -12.04 9.55 12.24
N ASN A 228 -12.53 10.58 12.94
CA ASN A 228 -12.00 11.92 12.86
C ASN A 228 -10.64 11.98 13.58
N THR A 229 -9.59 12.39 12.89
CA THR A 229 -8.24 12.50 13.46
C THR A 229 -8.16 13.48 14.63
N ASP A 230 -9.04 14.48 14.73
CA ASP A 230 -9.11 15.40 15.87
C ASP A 230 -9.41 14.69 17.19
N TRP A 231 -9.95 13.47 17.18
CA TRP A 231 -10.19 12.69 18.39
C TRP A 231 -8.91 12.12 19.01
N ILE A 232 -7.85 11.99 18.23
CA ILE A 232 -6.54 11.53 18.68
C ILE A 232 -5.49 12.64 18.67
N GLU A 233 -5.77 13.75 17.99
CA GLU A 233 -4.90 14.92 17.82
C GLU A 233 -5.75 16.21 17.89
N PRO A 234 -6.22 16.57 19.08
CA PRO A 234 -7.17 17.67 19.24
C PRO A 234 -6.57 19.04 18.86
N PRO A 235 -7.38 19.91 18.22
CA PRO A 235 -6.99 21.29 17.98
C PRO A 235 -6.79 22.05 19.32
N PRO A 236 -6.03 23.15 19.36
CA PRO A 236 -5.37 23.79 18.21
C PRO A 236 -3.95 23.31 17.95
N ALA A 237 -3.45 22.37 18.76
CA ALA A 237 -2.06 21.93 18.69
C ALA A 237 -1.83 20.80 17.69
N TRP A 238 -2.85 19.96 17.43
CA TRP A 238 -2.76 18.74 16.64
C TRP A 238 -1.58 17.84 17.02
N MET A 239 -1.31 17.77 18.34
CA MET A 239 -0.38 16.84 18.94
C MET A 239 -1.15 15.63 19.48
N LEU A 240 -0.46 14.50 19.64
CA LEU A 240 -1.07 13.31 20.19
C LEU A 240 -1.75 13.60 21.52
N ALA A 241 -3.00 13.18 21.65
CA ALA A 241 -3.78 13.32 22.87
C ALA A 241 -3.15 12.53 24.03
N ASP A 242 -3.49 12.92 25.25
CA ASP A 242 -3.05 12.19 26.45
C ASP A 242 -3.72 10.81 26.58
N ASP A 243 -3.16 9.96 27.44
CA ASP A 243 -3.62 8.57 27.64
C ASP A 243 -5.09 8.48 28.09
N ALA A 244 -5.61 9.48 28.81
CA ALA A 244 -7.00 9.52 29.24
C ALA A 244 -7.92 9.76 28.03
N THR A 245 -7.61 10.72 27.20
CA THR A 245 -8.33 11.03 25.96
C THR A 245 -8.25 9.84 24.98
N LEU A 246 -7.08 9.22 24.84
CA LEU A 246 -6.92 8.03 24.00
C LEU A 246 -7.71 6.83 24.53
N THR A 247 -7.86 6.72 25.85
CA THR A 247 -8.73 5.69 26.46
C THR A 247 -10.20 5.95 26.13
N GLU A 248 -10.68 7.18 26.27
CA GLU A 248 -12.05 7.55 25.88
C GLU A 248 -12.28 7.34 24.38
N PHE A 249 -11.32 7.70 23.53
CA PHE A 249 -11.35 7.44 22.09
C PHE A 249 -11.53 5.95 21.83
N ALA A 250 -10.73 5.08 22.45
CA ALA A 250 -10.82 3.64 22.24
C ALA A 250 -12.19 3.09 22.65
N LEU A 251 -12.70 3.47 23.82
CA LEU A 251 -13.97 2.99 24.35
C LEU A 251 -15.17 3.47 23.53
N ASN A 252 -15.19 4.74 23.14
CA ASN A 252 -16.27 5.34 22.37
C ASN A 252 -16.36 4.76 20.96
N ASN A 253 -15.23 4.37 20.37
CA ASN A 253 -15.17 3.74 19.06
C ASN A 253 -15.19 2.21 19.11
N GLY A 254 -15.43 1.65 20.30
CA GLY A 254 -15.63 0.23 20.49
C GLY A 254 -14.37 -0.61 20.30
N PHE A 255 -13.17 -0.03 20.42
CA PHE A 255 -11.92 -0.78 20.32
C PHE A 255 -11.59 -1.53 21.59
N THR A 256 -11.05 -2.73 21.41
CA THR A 256 -10.46 -3.56 22.46
C THR A 256 -9.06 -4.00 22.08
N LYS A 257 -8.27 -4.43 23.06
CA LYS A 257 -6.91 -4.92 22.82
C LYS A 257 -6.85 -6.16 21.91
N ASP A 258 -7.94 -6.93 21.80
CA ASP A 258 -7.98 -8.19 21.07
C ASP A 258 -8.52 -8.04 19.63
N ASP A 259 -8.83 -6.82 19.20
CA ASP A 259 -9.37 -6.55 17.88
C ASP A 259 -8.34 -6.74 16.76
N THR A 260 -8.87 -7.04 15.58
CA THR A 260 -8.22 -6.86 14.29
C THR A 260 -8.87 -5.68 13.58
N VAL A 261 -8.08 -4.68 13.20
CA VAL A 261 -8.56 -3.45 12.57
C VAL A 261 -7.87 -3.23 11.23
N ILE A 262 -8.65 -2.94 10.19
CA ILE A 262 -8.13 -2.46 8.90
C ILE A 262 -8.47 -0.98 8.80
N VAL A 263 -7.46 -0.15 8.65
CA VAL A 263 -7.61 1.31 8.51
C VAL A 263 -7.46 1.68 7.05
N THR A 264 -8.38 2.50 6.55
CA THR A 264 -8.38 3.06 5.21
C THR A 264 -8.64 4.56 5.26
N GLY A 265 -8.57 5.25 4.14
CA GLY A 265 -8.87 6.66 4.02
C GLY A 265 -8.52 7.21 2.65
N GLU A 266 -9.17 8.31 2.27
CA GLU A 266 -8.80 9.08 1.09
C GLU A 266 -7.37 9.65 1.26
N ALA A 267 -7.11 10.25 2.42
CA ALA A 267 -5.77 10.71 2.82
C ALA A 267 -5.03 9.56 3.53
N GLN A 268 -4.21 8.79 2.80
CA GLN A 268 -3.52 7.61 3.35
C GLN A 268 -2.72 7.93 4.62
N MET A 269 -2.03 9.06 4.68
CA MET A 269 -1.25 9.45 5.86
C MET A 269 -2.12 9.51 7.13
N ALA A 270 -3.41 9.91 7.02
CA ALA A 270 -4.35 9.87 8.14
C ALA A 270 -4.63 8.43 8.57
N ALA A 271 -4.78 7.51 7.62
CA ALA A 271 -4.97 6.09 7.92
C ALA A 271 -3.77 5.50 8.65
N TYR A 272 -2.55 5.74 8.18
CA TYR A 272 -1.33 5.29 8.87
C TYR A 272 -1.15 5.94 10.24
N ARG A 273 -1.55 7.19 10.39
CA ARG A 273 -1.53 7.89 11.68
C ARG A 273 -2.48 7.23 12.69
N VAL A 274 -3.74 7.04 12.32
CA VAL A 274 -4.73 6.36 13.17
C VAL A 274 -4.28 4.92 13.48
N ALA A 275 -3.77 4.20 12.49
CA ALA A 275 -3.26 2.85 12.68
C ALA A 275 -2.08 2.79 13.67
N THR A 276 -1.15 3.77 13.61
CA THR A 276 -0.04 3.87 14.57
C THR A 276 -0.55 4.12 15.98
N VAL A 277 -1.54 5.01 16.15
CA VAL A 277 -2.14 5.28 17.47
C VAL A 277 -2.89 4.07 18.00
N LEU A 278 -3.64 3.35 17.16
CA LEU A 278 -4.31 2.10 17.57
C LEU A 278 -3.31 1.05 18.04
N ARG A 279 -2.15 0.93 17.41
CA ARG A 279 -1.06 0.04 17.87
C ARG A 279 -0.42 0.54 19.17
N TYR A 280 -0.21 1.85 19.31
CA TYR A 280 0.32 2.46 20.53
C TYR A 280 -0.57 2.18 21.73
N ILE A 281 -1.89 2.36 21.59
CA ILE A 281 -2.83 2.04 22.65
C ILE A 281 -2.94 0.55 22.95
N GLY A 282 -2.57 -0.32 21.98
CA GLY A 282 -2.46 -1.76 22.20
C GLY A 282 -3.47 -2.64 21.47
N VAL A 283 -4.10 -2.17 20.41
CA VAL A 283 -4.88 -3.04 19.53
C VAL A 283 -3.95 -4.08 18.89
N LYS A 284 -4.31 -5.35 18.99
CA LYS A 284 -3.44 -6.49 18.70
C LYS A 284 -3.00 -6.58 17.24
N ASP A 285 -3.89 -6.35 16.29
CA ASP A 285 -3.65 -6.48 14.87
C ASP A 285 -4.24 -5.27 14.14
N VAL A 286 -3.38 -4.37 13.69
CA VAL A 286 -3.79 -3.17 12.97
C VAL A 286 -3.08 -3.12 11.62
N ARG A 287 -3.87 -3.16 10.58
CA ARG A 287 -3.40 -3.18 9.19
C ARG A 287 -3.95 -1.99 8.42
N VAL A 288 -3.31 -1.60 7.33
CA VAL A 288 -3.74 -0.48 6.50
C VAL A 288 -4.01 -0.95 5.07
N LEU A 289 -5.08 -0.46 4.45
CA LEU A 289 -5.36 -0.70 3.04
C LEU A 289 -4.27 -0.02 2.19
N ASN A 290 -3.45 -0.83 1.50
CA ASN A 290 -2.36 -0.33 0.66
C ASN A 290 -2.91 0.47 -0.53
N GLY A 291 -2.49 1.73 -0.66
CA GLY A 291 -3.02 2.66 -1.66
C GLY A 291 -4.37 3.31 -1.27
N GLY A 292 -4.88 3.05 -0.06
CA GLY A 292 -6.07 3.69 0.51
C GLY A 292 -7.34 3.53 -0.32
N LEU A 293 -8.27 4.48 -0.18
CA LEU A 293 -9.52 4.49 -0.94
C LEU A 293 -9.29 4.50 -2.46
N GLY A 294 -8.20 5.12 -2.92
CA GLY A 294 -7.80 5.13 -4.33
C GLY A 294 -7.58 3.73 -4.90
N ALA A 295 -6.89 2.85 -4.16
CA ALA A 295 -6.66 1.46 -4.57
C ALA A 295 -7.97 0.64 -4.59
N TRP A 296 -8.88 0.89 -3.64
CA TRP A 296 -10.22 0.28 -3.64
C TRP A 296 -10.99 0.59 -4.92
N ILE A 297 -11.05 1.87 -5.29
CA ILE A 297 -11.72 2.34 -6.51
C ILE A 297 -11.01 1.82 -7.77
N ALA A 298 -9.68 1.83 -7.80
CA ALA A 298 -8.90 1.31 -8.92
C ALA A 298 -9.09 -0.19 -9.15
N ALA A 299 -9.36 -0.97 -8.08
CA ALA A 299 -9.73 -2.38 -8.17
C ALA A 299 -11.16 -2.60 -8.73
N GLY A 300 -11.92 -1.53 -9.02
CA GLY A 300 -13.26 -1.58 -9.57
C GLY A 300 -14.36 -1.86 -8.53
N TYR A 301 -14.07 -1.66 -7.25
CA TYR A 301 -15.04 -1.86 -6.19
C TYR A 301 -15.85 -0.60 -5.92
N GLU A 302 -17.14 -0.81 -5.62
CA GLU A 302 -18.05 0.28 -5.31
C GLU A 302 -17.77 0.84 -3.91
N VAL A 303 -17.89 2.17 -3.78
CA VAL A 303 -17.89 2.86 -2.50
C VAL A 303 -19.32 2.96 -1.95
N GLU A 304 -19.45 3.13 -0.65
CA GLU A 304 -20.74 3.41 -0.03
C GLU A 304 -20.73 4.81 0.61
N THR A 305 -21.92 5.36 0.85
CA THR A 305 -22.12 6.70 1.45
C THR A 305 -23.00 6.64 2.71
N GLU A 306 -23.47 5.45 3.09
CA GLU A 306 -24.24 5.25 4.30
C GLU A 306 -23.32 5.31 5.54
N SER A 307 -23.68 6.16 6.51
CA SER A 307 -22.86 6.31 7.72
C SER A 307 -23.04 5.08 8.66
N HIS A 308 -21.91 4.47 9.01
CA HIS A 308 -21.83 3.45 10.04
C HIS A 308 -21.33 4.04 11.35
N LYS A 309 -21.85 3.56 12.46
CA LYS A 309 -21.45 3.99 13.80
C LYS A 309 -20.86 2.83 14.58
N PRO A 310 -19.74 3.03 15.29
CA PRO A 310 -19.19 2.02 16.16
C PRO A 310 -20.12 1.77 17.35
N THR A 311 -20.05 0.59 17.93
CA THR A 311 -20.72 0.28 19.21
C THR A 311 -19.71 0.47 20.33
N PRO A 312 -19.91 1.45 21.24
CA PRO A 312 -18.99 1.68 22.36
C PRO A 312 -18.84 0.46 23.27
N VAL A 313 -17.66 0.34 23.87
CA VAL A 313 -17.35 -0.68 24.88
C VAL A 313 -17.01 -0.03 26.22
N SER A 314 -17.14 -0.77 27.32
CA SER A 314 -16.85 -0.25 28.67
C SER A 314 -15.46 -0.58 29.17
N ASP A 315 -14.72 -1.44 28.47
CA ASP A 315 -13.39 -1.89 28.87
C ASP A 315 -12.56 -2.19 27.61
N PHE A 316 -11.39 -1.62 27.52
CA PHE A 316 -10.40 -1.89 26.46
C PHE A 316 -9.70 -3.25 26.66
N GLY A 317 -9.66 -3.75 27.89
CA GLY A 317 -9.01 -4.99 28.27
C GLY A 317 -7.54 -4.86 28.67
N ALA A 318 -7.00 -3.65 28.71
CA ALA A 318 -5.64 -3.34 29.17
C ALA A 318 -5.54 -1.86 29.58
N LYS A 319 -4.48 -1.50 30.30
CA LYS A 319 -4.16 -0.09 30.56
C LYS A 319 -3.48 0.50 29.30
N ILE A 320 -3.96 1.63 28.85
CA ILE A 320 -3.40 2.41 27.74
C ILE A 320 -2.31 3.34 28.25
N PRO A 321 -1.15 3.48 27.53
CA PRO A 321 -0.78 2.72 26.37
C PRO A 321 -0.23 1.32 26.72
N VAL A 322 -0.42 0.36 25.80
CA VAL A 322 0.18 -1.00 25.91
C VAL A 322 1.58 -1.03 25.31
N ASN A 323 1.80 -0.27 24.24
CA ASN A 323 3.06 -0.22 23.49
C ASN A 323 3.70 1.17 23.55
N PRO A 324 4.12 1.66 24.74
CA PRO A 324 4.64 3.02 24.90
C PRO A 324 5.89 3.28 24.04
N ASP A 325 6.74 2.27 23.82
CA ASP A 325 7.99 2.41 23.06
C ASP A 325 7.77 2.71 21.56
N LEU A 326 6.55 2.55 21.04
CA LEU A 326 6.22 2.87 19.66
C LEU A 326 6.24 4.38 19.39
N ILE A 327 5.99 5.21 20.40
CA ILE A 327 5.97 6.67 20.28
C ILE A 327 6.97 7.27 21.28
N VAL A 328 7.98 7.94 20.73
CA VAL A 328 9.02 8.61 21.51
C VAL A 328 8.53 10.00 21.95
N THR A 329 8.62 10.29 23.22
CA THR A 329 8.35 11.62 23.79
C THR A 329 9.49 12.60 23.51
N GLN A 330 9.25 13.91 23.65
CA GLN A 330 10.29 14.92 23.45
C GLN A 330 11.46 14.75 24.43
N GLU A 331 11.18 14.36 25.68
CA GLU A 331 12.23 14.16 26.69
C GLU A 331 13.08 12.92 26.40
N GLU A 332 12.46 11.83 25.95
CA GLU A 332 13.18 10.63 25.50
C GLU A 332 14.01 10.92 24.26
N LEU A 333 13.47 11.68 23.29
CA LEU A 333 14.19 12.07 22.09
C LEU A 333 15.49 12.83 22.42
N LYS A 334 15.44 13.78 23.36
CA LYS A 334 16.63 14.52 23.80
C LYS A 334 17.73 13.58 24.32
N VAL A 335 17.35 12.52 25.01
CA VAL A 335 18.28 11.50 25.49
C VAL A 335 18.80 10.64 24.31
N CYS A 336 17.91 10.21 23.42
CA CYS A 336 18.26 9.40 22.28
C CYS A 336 19.24 10.10 21.33
N LEU A 337 19.05 11.38 21.08
CA LEU A 337 19.94 12.21 20.22
C LEU A 337 21.38 12.30 20.75
N THR A 338 21.64 11.96 22.00
CA THR A 338 23.03 11.85 22.53
C THR A 338 23.71 10.53 22.22
N LYS A 339 23.00 9.57 21.62
CA LYS A 339 23.44 8.20 21.34
C LYS A 339 23.52 7.93 19.84
N THR A 340 24.31 8.71 19.13
CA THR A 340 24.37 8.73 17.66
C THR A 340 24.74 7.38 17.02
N ASP A 341 25.45 6.51 17.75
CA ASP A 341 25.81 5.18 17.25
C ASP A 341 24.68 4.13 17.42
N GLU A 342 23.65 4.44 18.19
CA GLU A 342 22.55 3.53 18.51
C GLU A 342 21.19 4.02 18.01
N PHE A 343 21.07 5.30 17.66
CA PHE A 343 19.81 5.97 17.35
C PHE A 343 19.94 6.95 16.18
N THR A 344 18.99 6.90 15.25
CA THR A 344 18.90 7.83 14.12
C THR A 344 17.49 8.44 14.09
N LEU A 345 17.40 9.76 14.18
CA LEU A 345 16.17 10.50 13.93
C LEU A 345 16.05 10.80 12.44
N VAL A 346 15.06 10.19 11.80
CA VAL A 346 14.80 10.32 10.36
C VAL A 346 13.76 11.41 10.12
N ASP A 347 14.15 12.49 9.44
CA ASP A 347 13.28 13.62 9.13
C ASP A 347 12.55 13.39 7.80
N ASN A 348 11.30 12.98 7.86
CA ASN A 348 10.41 12.74 6.72
C ASN A 348 9.64 14.01 6.32
N ARG A 349 10.36 15.12 6.19
CA ARG A 349 9.85 16.37 5.58
C ARG A 349 10.50 16.60 4.24
N THR A 350 10.07 17.65 3.50
CA THR A 350 10.73 18.04 2.26
C THR A 350 12.13 18.57 2.55
N TRP A 351 12.99 18.62 1.52
CA TRP A 351 14.35 19.17 1.68
C TRP A 351 14.34 20.62 2.15
N GLU A 352 13.42 21.43 1.59
CA GLU A 352 13.27 22.85 1.95
C GLU A 352 12.79 23.02 3.42
N GLU A 353 11.98 22.08 3.95
CA GLU A 353 11.63 22.06 5.36
C GLU A 353 12.85 21.70 6.21
N HIS A 354 13.60 20.67 5.80
CA HIS A 354 14.76 20.16 6.54
C HIS A 354 15.87 21.19 6.66
N ILE A 355 16.20 21.90 5.59
CA ILE A 355 17.22 22.95 5.62
C ILE A 355 16.72 24.30 6.14
N GLY A 356 15.41 24.43 6.39
CA GLY A 356 14.81 25.64 6.95
C GLY A 356 14.54 26.76 5.96
N GLU A 357 14.39 26.45 4.67
CA GLU A 357 13.89 27.39 3.66
C GLU A 357 12.37 27.55 3.72
N SER A 358 11.66 26.49 4.11
CA SER A 358 10.21 26.46 4.32
C SER A 358 9.86 25.93 5.73
N SER A 359 8.69 26.30 6.24
CA SER A 359 8.10 25.64 7.40
C SER A 359 7.25 24.43 6.99
N GLY A 360 6.84 24.36 5.73
CA GLY A 360 5.92 23.37 5.19
C GLY A 360 4.45 23.63 5.50
N TYR A 361 4.11 24.55 6.40
CA TYR A 361 2.75 24.74 6.90
C TYR A 361 2.34 26.21 6.93
N SER A 362 1.08 26.49 6.60
CA SER A 362 0.53 27.84 6.64
C SER A 362 0.19 28.31 8.07
N TYR A 363 0.05 27.39 9.00
CA TYR A 363 -0.32 27.65 10.41
C TYR A 363 0.87 27.55 11.37
N HIS A 364 2.08 27.28 10.86
CA HIS A 364 3.32 27.18 11.63
C HIS A 364 4.46 27.84 10.84
N ASP A 365 5.10 28.84 11.43
CA ASP A 365 6.06 29.70 10.74
C ASP A 365 7.54 29.39 11.05
N LYS A 366 7.79 28.53 12.06
CA LYS A 366 9.15 28.18 12.46
C LYS A 366 9.81 27.25 11.45
N LYS A 367 11.04 27.55 11.10
CA LYS A 367 11.84 26.90 10.06
C LYS A 367 13.09 26.26 10.63
N GLY A 368 13.55 25.17 10.04
CA GLY A 368 14.76 24.47 10.44
C GLY A 368 14.53 22.99 10.73
N ARG A 369 15.52 22.37 11.35
CA ARG A 369 15.47 20.94 11.74
C ARG A 369 15.88 20.74 13.19
N ILE A 370 15.58 19.57 13.69
CA ILE A 370 16.09 19.06 14.96
C ILE A 370 17.57 18.72 14.79
N PRO A 371 18.51 19.28 15.59
CA PRO A 371 19.92 18.92 15.48
C PRO A 371 20.17 17.43 15.58
N GLY A 372 21.00 16.90 14.68
CA GLY A 372 21.28 15.46 14.59
C GLY A 372 20.25 14.64 13.85
N SER A 373 19.16 15.25 13.33
CA SER A 373 18.25 14.56 12.42
C SER A 373 18.86 14.38 11.03
N VAL A 374 18.59 13.23 10.40
CA VAL A 374 19.03 12.88 9.05
C VAL A 374 17.85 13.03 8.10
N PHE A 375 18.11 13.59 6.91
CA PHE A 375 17.06 13.74 5.89
C PHE A 375 16.59 12.38 5.39
N GLY A 376 15.31 12.11 5.51
CA GLY A 376 14.67 10.82 5.19
C GLY A 376 13.73 10.86 4.00
N TYR A 377 13.71 11.97 3.27
CA TYR A 377 12.76 12.19 2.17
C TYR A 377 11.28 12.27 2.59
N ALA A 378 10.44 12.81 1.73
CA ALA A 378 8.98 12.87 1.86
C ALA A 378 8.31 13.08 0.50
N GLY A 379 7.57 14.17 0.33
CA GLY A 379 7.07 14.64 -0.96
C GLY A 379 8.12 15.39 -1.76
N LYS A 380 7.94 15.40 -3.08
CA LYS A 380 8.83 16.11 -4.00
C LYS A 380 8.55 17.62 -4.04
N THR A 381 7.32 18.02 -3.82
CA THR A 381 6.85 19.39 -4.09
C THR A 381 6.12 20.06 -2.94
N ASP A 382 5.57 19.32 -2.02
CA ASP A 382 4.78 19.87 -0.91
C ASP A 382 4.86 19.05 0.39
N ALA A 383 4.44 19.69 1.49
CA ALA A 383 4.47 19.14 2.83
C ALA A 383 3.39 18.07 3.09
N ASN A 384 2.47 17.83 2.15
CA ASN A 384 1.35 16.91 2.30
C ASN A 384 1.48 15.66 1.42
N SER A 385 2.65 15.43 0.81
CA SER A 385 2.90 14.28 -0.04
C SER A 385 4.02 13.39 0.50
N LEU A 386 4.06 12.16 -0.03
CA LEU A 386 5.07 11.14 0.24
C LEU A 386 5.55 10.46 -1.05
N ASP A 387 5.72 11.24 -2.12
CA ASP A 387 6.03 10.75 -3.46
C ASP A 387 7.28 9.87 -3.53
N TYR A 388 8.26 10.08 -2.63
CA TYR A 388 9.46 9.25 -2.58
C TYR A 388 9.21 7.84 -2.03
N TYR A 389 8.12 7.65 -1.27
CA TYR A 389 7.77 6.37 -0.63
C TYR A 389 6.62 5.64 -1.31
N ARG A 390 6.02 6.24 -2.33
CA ARG A 390 4.87 5.68 -3.04
C ARG A 390 5.14 5.47 -4.51
N ASN A 391 4.50 4.46 -5.05
CA ASN A 391 4.37 4.24 -6.48
C ASN A 391 3.34 5.21 -7.09
N ILE A 392 3.25 5.25 -8.40
CA ILE A 392 2.30 6.13 -9.12
C ILE A 392 0.83 5.87 -8.76
N ASP A 393 0.49 4.68 -8.28
CA ASP A 393 -0.84 4.27 -7.82
C ASP A 393 -1.03 4.44 -6.31
N ASN A 394 -0.13 5.14 -5.64
CA ASN A 394 -0.07 5.37 -4.21
C ASN A 394 0.13 4.11 -3.34
N THR A 395 0.47 2.96 -3.92
CA THR A 395 0.92 1.80 -3.13
C THR A 395 2.34 2.01 -2.61
N MET A 396 2.75 1.23 -1.60
CA MET A 396 4.11 1.28 -1.05
C MET A 396 5.15 1.06 -2.15
N ARG A 397 6.16 1.94 -2.22
CA ARG A 397 7.31 1.79 -3.11
C ARG A 397 8.15 0.57 -2.74
N ASN A 398 8.87 0.04 -3.71
CA ASN A 398 9.78 -1.09 -3.53
C ASN A 398 10.76 -0.86 -2.38
N ALA A 399 10.94 -1.89 -1.52
CA ALA A 399 11.80 -1.82 -0.34
C ALA A 399 13.26 -1.50 -0.67
N ASP A 400 13.81 -2.11 -1.74
CA ASP A 400 15.19 -1.87 -2.13
C ASP A 400 15.44 -0.43 -2.56
N GLU A 401 14.45 0.21 -3.17
CA GLU A 401 14.51 1.62 -3.55
C GLU A 401 14.45 2.52 -2.31
N ILE A 402 13.58 2.22 -1.35
CA ILE A 402 13.53 2.94 -0.06
C ILE A 402 14.87 2.81 0.67
N LEU A 403 15.39 1.61 0.79
CA LEU A 403 16.68 1.34 1.44
C LEU A 403 17.85 1.98 0.69
N ALA A 404 17.78 2.11 -0.64
CA ALA A 404 18.79 2.82 -1.42
C ALA A 404 18.80 4.31 -1.10
N MET A 405 17.63 4.96 -1.07
CA MET A 405 17.50 6.37 -0.66
C MET A 405 18.05 6.60 0.76
N TRP A 406 17.75 5.71 1.70
CA TRP A 406 18.27 5.83 3.06
C TRP A 406 19.76 5.68 3.14
N ARG A 407 20.37 4.73 2.39
CA ARG A 407 21.83 4.57 2.31
C ARG A 407 22.52 5.82 1.76
N GLU A 408 21.93 6.47 0.75
CA GLU A 408 22.45 7.73 0.21
C GLU A 408 22.54 8.85 1.25
N GLN A 409 21.62 8.84 2.22
CA GLN A 409 21.59 9.81 3.32
C GLN A 409 22.39 9.35 4.55
N GLY A 410 23.00 8.17 4.51
CA GLY A 410 23.75 7.63 5.66
C GLY A 410 22.84 7.10 6.79
N ILE A 411 21.57 6.81 6.53
CA ILE A 411 20.67 6.20 7.51
C ILE A 411 21.06 4.72 7.67
N ASP A 412 21.56 4.38 8.85
CA ASP A 412 21.94 3.00 9.21
C ASP A 412 20.74 2.26 9.79
N THR A 413 20.24 1.29 9.04
CA THR A 413 19.11 0.44 9.46
C THR A 413 19.40 -0.53 10.60
N ASN A 414 20.65 -0.62 11.06
CA ASN A 414 21.02 -1.40 12.26
C ASN A 414 20.80 -0.61 13.55
N THR A 415 20.62 0.70 13.50
CA THR A 415 20.30 1.54 14.65
C THR A 415 18.81 1.55 14.95
N HIS A 416 18.40 2.10 16.09
CA HIS A 416 17.01 2.43 16.34
C HIS A 416 16.62 3.62 15.45
N LEU A 417 15.69 3.41 14.52
CA LEU A 417 15.17 4.47 13.65
C LEU A 417 13.92 5.08 14.27
N SER A 418 13.95 6.38 14.55
CA SER A 418 12.75 7.11 14.92
C SER A 418 12.36 8.07 13.80
N PHE A 419 11.15 7.94 13.29
CA PHE A 419 10.66 8.75 12.18
C PHE A 419 9.94 9.99 12.70
N MET A 420 10.14 11.13 12.04
CA MET A 420 9.44 12.38 12.36
C MET A 420 9.08 13.14 11.09
N CYS A 421 8.07 14.01 11.19
CA CYS A 421 7.76 14.99 10.15
C CYS A 421 7.28 16.30 10.82
N GLY A 422 6.25 16.96 10.34
CA GLY A 422 5.67 18.12 11.00
C GLY A 422 4.93 17.79 12.29
N SER A 423 3.98 16.86 12.20
CA SER A 423 3.08 16.43 13.29
C SER A 423 2.80 14.91 13.30
N GLY A 424 3.63 14.10 12.64
CA GLY A 424 3.59 12.65 12.72
C GLY A 424 2.86 11.90 11.60
N TRP A 425 2.11 12.53 10.70
CA TRP A 425 1.33 11.83 9.67
C TRP A 425 2.23 11.15 8.61
N ARG A 426 3.10 11.91 7.93
CA ARG A 426 4.06 11.37 6.94
C ARG A 426 4.96 10.31 7.59
N ALA A 427 5.44 10.62 8.77
CA ALA A 427 6.34 9.74 9.52
C ALA A 427 5.66 8.43 9.97
N ALA A 428 4.36 8.43 10.29
CA ALA A 428 3.61 7.23 10.62
C ALA A 428 3.53 6.25 9.43
N GLU A 429 3.37 6.76 8.21
CA GLU A 429 3.39 5.94 7.00
C GLU A 429 4.77 5.34 6.74
N VAL A 430 5.84 6.15 6.89
CA VAL A 430 7.21 5.65 6.72
C VAL A 430 7.57 4.62 7.80
N LEU A 431 7.12 4.81 9.05
CA LEU A 431 7.25 3.81 10.11
C LEU A 431 6.60 2.48 9.71
N TYR A 432 5.38 2.51 9.17
CA TYR A 432 4.73 1.29 8.70
C TYR A 432 5.53 0.61 7.58
N TYR A 433 6.02 1.38 6.61
CA TYR A 433 6.82 0.82 5.52
C TYR A 433 8.13 0.21 6.02
N ALA A 434 8.81 0.86 6.98
CA ALA A 434 9.99 0.30 7.64
C ALA A 434 9.68 -1.08 8.28
N GLN A 435 8.55 -1.16 8.97
CA GLN A 435 8.13 -2.41 9.62
C GLN A 435 7.66 -3.47 8.62
N VAL A 436 7.01 -3.09 7.51
CA VAL A 436 6.69 -4.02 6.39
C VAL A 436 7.97 -4.66 5.85
N MET A 437 9.06 -3.89 5.74
CA MET A 437 10.38 -4.36 5.31
C MET A 437 11.10 -5.25 6.34
N GLY A 438 10.57 -5.40 7.56
CA GLY A 438 11.16 -6.22 8.63
C GLY A 438 12.03 -5.42 9.61
N LEU A 439 12.02 -4.10 9.59
CA LEU A 439 12.76 -3.29 10.55
C LEU A 439 11.95 -3.14 11.84
N GLU A 440 12.26 -3.95 12.84
CA GLU A 440 11.51 -3.99 14.10
C GLU A 440 11.92 -2.89 15.09
N ASN A 441 13.21 -2.49 15.09
CA ASN A 441 13.74 -1.47 16.01
C ASN A 441 13.41 -0.06 15.52
N THR A 442 12.12 0.29 15.54
CA THR A 442 11.59 1.53 14.97
C THR A 442 10.54 2.17 15.85
N SER A 443 10.46 3.51 15.82
CA SER A 443 9.48 4.29 16.56
C SER A 443 9.06 5.55 15.80
N LEU A 444 8.06 6.26 16.34
CA LEU A 444 7.59 7.55 15.86
C LEU A 444 7.90 8.64 16.88
N TYR A 445 8.61 9.67 16.47
CA TYR A 445 8.58 10.94 17.23
C TYR A 445 7.35 11.74 16.77
N SER A 446 6.28 11.56 17.54
CA SER A 446 4.93 11.99 17.19
C SER A 446 4.75 13.51 17.12
N ASP A 447 5.36 14.26 18.05
CA ASP A 447 5.23 15.71 18.10
C ASP A 447 5.91 16.42 16.92
N GLY A 448 6.84 15.75 16.29
CA GLY A 448 7.52 16.19 15.09
C GLY A 448 8.19 17.57 15.23
N TRP A 449 8.33 18.24 14.08
CA TRP A 449 8.93 19.57 14.04
C TRP A 449 8.09 20.63 14.78
N ILE A 450 6.77 20.55 14.70
CA ILE A 450 5.87 21.53 15.31
C ILE A 450 6.01 21.48 16.83
N GLY A 451 5.95 20.30 17.44
CA GLY A 451 6.12 20.15 18.87
C GLY A 451 7.52 20.55 19.35
N TRP A 452 8.55 20.12 18.62
CA TRP A 452 9.94 20.47 18.95
C TRP A 452 10.20 21.98 18.91
N SER A 453 9.85 22.63 17.81
CA SER A 453 10.13 24.04 17.58
C SER A 453 9.26 24.99 18.43
N ASN A 454 8.12 24.53 18.94
CA ASN A 454 7.28 25.31 19.84
C ASN A 454 7.89 25.48 21.23
N ASN A 455 8.79 24.60 21.64
CA ASN A 455 9.56 24.79 22.86
C ASN A 455 10.79 25.69 22.57
N PRO A 456 10.85 26.94 23.10
CA PRO A 456 11.92 27.88 22.81
C PRO A 456 13.30 27.47 23.39
N GLU A 457 13.32 26.47 24.28
CA GLU A 457 14.55 25.95 24.88
C GLU A 457 15.20 24.89 23.97
N ASN A 458 14.46 24.36 23.00
CA ASN A 458 15.00 23.35 22.10
C ASN A 458 15.92 23.98 21.03
N PRO A 459 17.09 23.39 20.77
CA PRO A 459 17.98 23.85 19.74
C PRO A 459 17.40 23.59 18.35
N VAL A 460 17.73 24.49 17.41
CA VAL A 460 17.28 24.42 16.02
C VAL A 460 18.49 24.69 15.11
N GLU A 461 18.58 23.95 14.03
CA GLU A 461 19.55 24.16 12.95
C GLU A 461 18.85 24.57 11.66
N THR A 462 19.55 25.38 10.84
CA THR A 462 19.12 25.80 9.51
C THR A 462 20.29 25.72 8.52
N GLY A 463 20.00 25.77 7.25
CA GLY A 463 20.99 25.61 6.18
C GLY A 463 21.29 24.14 5.88
N GLU A 464 22.10 23.89 4.86
CA GLU A 464 22.51 22.54 4.51
C GLU A 464 23.27 21.87 5.66
N PRO A 465 23.07 20.57 5.92
CA PRO A 465 23.85 19.83 6.89
C PRO A 465 25.35 19.90 6.51
N THR A 466 26.20 20.27 7.47
CA THR A 466 27.66 20.17 7.29
C THR A 466 28.09 18.78 7.75
N ASN A 467 28.62 17.98 6.84
CA ASN A 467 29.24 16.69 7.11
C ASN A 467 30.42 16.79 8.07
#